data_00bd86c2ae9023a4a38a622d2cccf543
#
_entry.id   00bd86c2ae9023a4a38a622d2cccf543
#
_cell.length_a   1.000
_cell.length_b   1.000
_cell.length_c   1.000
_cell.angle_alpha   90.00
_cell.angle_beta   90.00
_cell.angle_gamma   90.00
#
_symmetry.space_group_name_H-M   'P 1'
#
loop_
_entity.id
_entity.type
_entity.pdbx_description
1 polymer ?
#
loop_
_entity_poly.entity_id
_entity_poly.type
_entity_poly.pdbx_seq_one_letter_code
_entity_poly.pdbx_strand_id
1 'polypeptide(L)'
;IQHVAPVDEFPEDKWDAIMSIILSSAFHTTKAALPAMKAKGWGRIINTGSMHSLVASPFKSAYNAAKHGLAGFTKTVALEVATQGITVNNICPGYVWTSLVENQIPDTMKARGLTRDQVINDVLLANQPQKKFVQVEQLAALAVFLCREEASAITGTNLSVDGGWTAQ
;
A
#
# COMPACT_ATOMS: atom_id res chain seq x y z
N ILE A 1 5.38 -3.78 -8.12
CA ILE A 1 5.13 -4.83 -9.13
C ILE A 1 3.96 -5.70 -8.73
N GLN A 2 3.31 -6.33 -9.69
CA GLN A 2 2.17 -7.23 -9.51
C GLN A 2 2.16 -8.28 -10.64
N HIS A 3 1.69 -9.48 -10.31
CA HIS A 3 1.33 -10.52 -11.26
C HIS A 3 -0.06 -11.05 -10.90
N VAL A 4 -0.83 -11.47 -11.90
CA VAL A 4 -2.22 -11.93 -11.74
C VAL A 4 -2.33 -13.32 -12.34
N ALA A 5 -2.56 -14.33 -11.51
CA ALA A 5 -2.75 -15.72 -11.91
C ALA A 5 -3.47 -16.49 -10.78
N PRO A 6 -4.14 -17.61 -11.08
CA PRO A 6 -4.56 -18.58 -10.08
C PRO A 6 -3.35 -19.04 -9.23
N VAL A 7 -3.58 -19.39 -7.97
CA VAL A 7 -2.47 -19.71 -7.06
C VAL A 7 -1.69 -20.96 -7.48
N ASP A 8 -2.36 -21.93 -8.07
CA ASP A 8 -1.80 -23.19 -8.60
C ASP A 8 -1.01 -23.00 -9.91
N GLU A 9 -1.21 -21.88 -10.59
CA GLU A 9 -0.49 -21.50 -11.82
C GLU A 9 0.46 -20.29 -11.59
N PHE A 10 0.59 -19.81 -10.34
CA PHE A 10 1.36 -18.61 -10.06
C PHE A 10 2.86 -18.87 -10.17
N PRO A 11 3.61 -18.13 -11.05
CA PRO A 11 5.04 -18.37 -11.24
C PRO A 11 5.84 -18.05 -9.96
N GLU A 12 6.71 -18.99 -9.54
CA GLU A 12 7.52 -18.85 -8.32
C GLU A 12 8.47 -17.64 -8.39
N ASP A 13 9.08 -17.39 -9.54
CA ASP A 13 9.96 -16.23 -9.75
C ASP A 13 9.21 -14.89 -9.54
N LYS A 14 7.94 -14.82 -9.94
CA LYS A 14 7.08 -13.64 -9.71
C LYS A 14 6.68 -13.50 -8.26
N TRP A 15 6.40 -14.62 -7.59
CA TRP A 15 6.15 -14.64 -6.15
C TRP A 15 7.35 -14.08 -5.39
N ASP A 16 8.54 -14.62 -5.63
CA ASP A 16 9.77 -14.22 -4.94
C ASP A 16 10.12 -12.75 -5.19
N ALA A 17 9.99 -12.29 -6.44
CA ALA A 17 10.21 -10.89 -6.79
C ALA A 17 9.23 -9.94 -6.06
N ILE A 18 7.94 -10.29 -5.99
CA ILE A 18 6.92 -9.49 -5.30
C ILE A 18 7.21 -9.43 -3.80
N MET A 19 7.50 -10.57 -3.17
CA MET A 19 7.85 -10.64 -1.74
C MET A 19 9.12 -9.84 -1.44
N SER A 20 10.14 -9.98 -2.26
CA SER A 20 11.41 -9.27 -2.10
C SER A 20 11.24 -7.76 -2.21
N ILE A 21 10.56 -7.27 -3.25
CA ILE A 21 10.42 -5.84 -3.51
C ILE A 21 9.43 -5.17 -2.55
N ILE A 22 8.35 -5.83 -2.16
CA ILE A 22 7.31 -5.19 -1.32
C ILE A 22 7.58 -5.39 0.17
N LEU A 23 7.91 -6.60 0.60
CA LEU A 23 8.02 -6.91 2.04
C LEU A 23 9.47 -6.90 2.53
N SER A 24 10.38 -7.63 1.86
CA SER A 24 11.76 -7.72 2.31
C SER A 24 12.49 -6.38 2.25
N SER A 25 12.19 -5.54 1.25
CA SER A 25 12.76 -4.20 1.15
C SER A 25 12.40 -3.32 2.35
N ALA A 26 11.17 -3.40 2.85
CA ALA A 26 10.74 -2.66 4.03
C ALA A 26 11.51 -3.10 5.28
N PHE A 27 11.76 -4.40 5.43
CA PHE A 27 12.62 -4.92 6.50
C PHE A 27 14.06 -4.38 6.37
N HIS A 28 14.68 -4.47 5.19
CA HIS A 28 16.07 -4.05 5.01
C HIS A 28 16.27 -2.55 5.24
N THR A 29 15.39 -1.72 4.70
CA THR A 29 15.45 -0.26 4.87
C THR A 29 15.19 0.14 6.32
N THR A 30 14.20 -0.46 6.98
CA THR A 30 13.92 -0.23 8.40
C THR A 30 15.09 -0.63 9.27
N LYS A 31 15.65 -1.83 9.07
CA LYS A 31 16.82 -2.32 9.81
C LYS A 31 18.01 -1.37 9.69
N ALA A 32 18.24 -0.81 8.51
CA ALA A 32 19.34 0.12 8.26
C ALA A 32 19.11 1.51 8.91
N ALA A 33 17.86 2.00 8.94
CA ALA A 33 17.52 3.32 9.45
C ALA A 33 17.40 3.38 10.99
N LEU A 34 16.88 2.33 11.61
CA LEU A 34 16.54 2.31 13.04
C LEU A 34 17.69 2.69 13.98
N PRO A 35 18.95 2.22 13.82
CA PRO A 35 20.03 2.59 14.75
C PRO A 35 20.23 4.11 14.87
N ALA A 36 20.21 4.82 13.75
CA ALA A 36 20.36 6.28 13.74
C ALA A 36 19.12 6.99 14.33
N MET A 37 17.91 6.50 14.04
CA MET A 37 16.68 7.03 14.62
C MET A 37 16.65 6.84 16.14
N LYS A 38 17.05 5.68 16.64
CA LYS A 38 17.15 5.39 18.08
C LYS A 38 18.17 6.30 18.76
N ALA A 39 19.36 6.47 18.19
CA ALA A 39 20.38 7.36 18.73
C ALA A 39 19.90 8.83 18.80
N LYS A 40 19.07 9.25 17.83
CA LYS A 40 18.48 10.59 17.80
C LYS A 40 17.28 10.76 18.74
N GLY A 41 16.64 9.67 19.17
CA GLY A 41 15.36 9.72 19.89
C GLY A 41 14.19 10.25 19.04
N TRP A 42 14.29 10.15 17.72
CA TRP A 42 13.27 10.61 16.79
C TRP A 42 13.33 9.84 15.48
N GLY A 43 12.18 9.42 15.00
CA GLY A 43 12.07 8.77 13.68
C GLY A 43 10.63 8.67 13.19
N ARG A 44 10.49 8.61 11.88
CA ARG A 44 9.20 8.40 11.21
C ARG A 44 9.41 7.40 10.08
N ILE A 45 8.77 6.24 10.19
CA ILE A 45 8.78 5.21 9.14
C ILE A 45 7.36 5.12 8.58
N ILE A 46 7.24 5.35 7.29
CA ILE A 46 5.96 5.33 6.58
C ILE A 46 6.08 4.33 5.44
N ASN A 47 5.41 3.20 5.60
CA ASN A 47 5.32 2.18 4.56
C ASN A 47 4.21 2.53 3.56
N THR A 48 4.42 2.23 2.29
CA THR A 48 3.38 2.32 1.27
C THR A 48 2.69 0.97 1.13
N GLY A 49 1.57 0.85 1.81
CA GLY A 49 0.68 -0.30 1.75
C GLY A 49 -0.22 -0.32 0.52
N SER A 50 -1.44 -0.73 0.75
CA SER A 50 -2.55 -0.78 -0.22
C SER A 50 -3.83 -1.06 0.56
N MET A 51 -5.02 -0.82 -0.01
CA MET A 51 -6.23 -1.44 0.51
C MET A 51 -6.06 -2.97 0.62
N HIS A 52 -5.20 -3.57 -0.23
CA HIS A 52 -4.82 -4.99 -0.13
C HIS A 52 -3.89 -5.33 1.06
N SER A 53 -3.62 -4.39 1.94
CA SER A 53 -3.07 -4.68 3.27
C SER A 53 -4.16 -5.06 4.28
N LEU A 54 -5.44 -4.85 3.93
CA LEU A 54 -6.60 -4.99 4.80
C LEU A 54 -7.65 -5.95 4.23
N VAL A 55 -7.78 -5.98 2.90
CA VAL A 55 -8.71 -6.86 2.16
C VAL A 55 -7.97 -7.57 1.03
N ALA A 56 -8.57 -8.62 0.47
CA ALA A 56 -7.96 -9.38 -0.61
C ALA A 56 -8.75 -9.28 -1.93
N SER A 57 -8.08 -9.58 -3.03
CA SER A 57 -8.70 -9.81 -4.33
C SER A 57 -8.19 -11.15 -4.89
N PRO A 58 -9.03 -11.91 -5.60
CA PRO A 58 -8.60 -13.16 -6.22
C PRO A 58 -7.47 -12.93 -7.22
N PHE A 59 -6.70 -13.98 -7.49
CA PHE A 59 -5.62 -14.02 -8.48
C PHE A 59 -4.41 -13.11 -8.20
N LYS A 60 -4.30 -12.56 -6.99
CA LYS A 60 -3.21 -11.66 -6.53
C LYS A 60 -2.53 -12.19 -5.28
N SER A 61 -2.32 -13.50 -5.19
CA SER A 61 -1.84 -14.17 -3.98
C SER A 61 -0.56 -13.56 -3.40
N ALA A 62 0.50 -13.40 -4.20
CA ALA A 62 1.77 -12.83 -3.76
C ALA A 62 1.63 -11.37 -3.32
N TYR A 63 0.90 -10.55 -4.08
CA TYR A 63 0.70 -9.14 -3.74
C TYR A 63 -0.07 -8.97 -2.44
N ASN A 64 -1.18 -9.72 -2.27
CA ASN A 64 -1.97 -9.70 -1.04
C ASN A 64 -1.13 -10.18 0.15
N ALA A 65 -0.38 -11.27 0.01
CA ALA A 65 0.50 -11.79 1.06
C ALA A 65 1.55 -10.74 1.48
N ALA A 66 2.24 -10.13 0.50
CA ALA A 66 3.25 -9.12 0.77
C ALA A 66 2.67 -7.87 1.45
N LYS A 67 1.50 -7.38 0.99
CA LYS A 67 0.85 -6.18 1.57
C LYS A 67 0.27 -6.43 2.96
N HIS A 68 -0.32 -7.60 3.22
CA HIS A 68 -0.73 -8.01 4.57
C HIS A 68 0.49 -8.22 5.48
N GLY A 69 1.56 -8.84 4.98
CA GLY A 69 2.83 -8.97 5.70
C GLY A 69 3.42 -7.61 6.07
N LEU A 70 3.34 -6.62 5.18
CA LEU A 70 3.80 -5.25 5.44
C LEU A 70 2.97 -4.57 6.55
N ALA A 71 1.65 -4.82 6.61
CA ALA A 71 0.80 -4.33 7.69
C ALA A 71 1.19 -4.96 9.05
N GLY A 72 1.46 -6.26 9.07
CA GLY A 72 1.96 -6.97 10.26
C GLY A 72 3.34 -6.47 10.70
N PHE A 73 4.27 -6.33 9.75
CA PHE A 73 5.60 -5.78 9.98
C PHE A 73 5.55 -4.37 10.58
N THR A 74 4.69 -3.50 10.04
CA THR A 74 4.46 -2.13 10.55
C THR A 74 4.05 -2.13 12.01
N LYS A 75 3.10 -2.98 12.39
CA LYS A 75 2.62 -3.11 13.79
C LYS A 75 3.73 -3.60 14.71
N THR A 76 4.46 -4.63 14.31
CA THR A 76 5.53 -5.22 15.10
C THR A 76 6.64 -4.20 15.40
N VAL A 77 7.15 -3.54 14.35
CA VAL A 77 8.22 -2.55 14.54
C VAL A 77 7.74 -1.34 15.35
N ALA A 78 6.48 -0.90 15.17
CA ALA A 78 5.91 0.18 15.97
C ALA A 78 5.95 -0.13 17.48
N LEU A 79 5.61 -1.36 17.87
CA LEU A 79 5.67 -1.82 19.26
C LEU A 79 7.12 -1.89 19.80
N GLU A 80 8.06 -2.35 18.98
CA GLU A 80 9.47 -2.45 19.37
C GLU A 80 10.12 -1.09 19.67
N VAL A 81 9.62 -0.01 19.05
CA VAL A 81 10.22 1.34 19.15
C VAL A 81 9.32 2.37 19.85
N ALA A 82 8.20 1.94 20.43
CA ALA A 82 7.15 2.81 20.97
C ALA A 82 7.65 3.84 22.00
N THR A 83 8.68 3.51 22.79
CA THR A 83 9.25 4.38 23.83
C THR A 83 10.45 5.21 23.36
N GLN A 84 10.77 5.17 22.05
CA GLN A 84 12.03 5.72 21.52
C GLN A 84 11.81 6.97 20.64
N GLY A 85 10.63 7.58 20.70
CA GLY A 85 10.29 8.75 19.89
C GLY A 85 10.13 8.45 18.38
N ILE A 86 9.94 7.17 18.03
CA ILE A 86 9.82 6.70 16.64
C ILE A 86 8.41 6.20 16.40
N THR A 87 7.80 6.63 15.27
CA THR A 87 6.52 6.08 14.81
C THR A 87 6.68 5.28 13.53
N VAL A 88 5.87 4.24 13.37
CA VAL A 88 5.88 3.37 12.20
C VAL A 88 4.45 3.16 11.72
N ASN A 89 4.12 3.62 10.53
CA ASN A 89 2.77 3.59 9.99
C ASN A 89 2.74 3.08 8.55
N ASN A 90 1.57 2.68 8.10
CA ASN A 90 1.35 2.15 6.77
C ASN A 90 0.21 2.93 6.10
N ILE A 91 0.48 3.65 5.02
CA ILE A 91 -0.55 4.31 4.21
C ILE A 91 -1.10 3.28 3.22
N CYS A 92 -2.41 3.10 3.20
CA CYS A 92 -3.11 2.09 2.42
C CYS A 92 -4.01 2.75 1.35
N PRO A 93 -3.45 3.08 0.17
CA PRO A 93 -4.23 3.67 -0.90
C PRO A 93 -5.19 2.68 -1.55
N GLY A 94 -6.33 3.20 -2.06
CA GLY A 94 -7.10 2.58 -3.11
C GLY A 94 -6.44 2.76 -4.48
N TYR A 95 -7.25 2.90 -5.53
CA TYR A 95 -6.73 3.26 -6.86
C TYR A 95 -6.28 4.72 -6.89
N VAL A 96 -4.99 4.91 -7.16
CA VAL A 96 -4.34 6.23 -7.25
C VAL A 96 -4.22 6.62 -8.72
N TRP A 97 -4.59 7.86 -9.06
CA TRP A 97 -4.39 8.37 -10.41
C TRP A 97 -2.90 8.57 -10.70
N THR A 98 -2.38 7.76 -11.57
CA THR A 98 -0.97 7.79 -11.99
C THR A 98 -0.88 7.48 -13.49
N SER A 99 0.23 7.84 -14.12
CA SER A 99 0.50 7.47 -15.52
C SER A 99 0.39 5.95 -15.76
N LEU A 100 0.76 5.14 -14.78
CA LEU A 100 0.63 3.68 -14.87
C LEU A 100 -0.85 3.26 -15.01
N VAL A 101 -1.73 3.86 -14.21
CA VAL A 101 -3.18 3.58 -14.26
C VAL A 101 -3.79 4.13 -15.54
N GLU A 102 -3.43 5.35 -15.93
CA GLU A 102 -3.92 5.97 -17.15
C GLU A 102 -3.58 5.16 -18.40
N ASN A 103 -2.34 4.65 -18.47
CA ASN A 103 -1.85 3.85 -19.59
C ASN A 103 -2.51 2.45 -19.68
N GLN A 104 -3.12 1.95 -18.60
CA GLN A 104 -3.86 0.67 -18.61
C GLN A 104 -5.26 0.80 -19.24
N ILE A 105 -5.82 1.99 -19.29
CA ILE A 105 -7.20 2.19 -19.73
C ILE A 105 -7.40 1.76 -21.19
N PRO A 106 -6.60 2.21 -22.19
CA PRO A 106 -6.79 1.84 -23.58
C PRO A 106 -6.73 0.32 -23.82
N ASP A 107 -5.79 -0.37 -23.18
CA ASP A 107 -5.63 -1.82 -23.31
C ASP A 107 -6.84 -2.56 -22.70
N THR A 108 -7.34 -2.09 -21.57
CA THR A 108 -8.54 -2.65 -20.93
C THR A 108 -9.80 -2.41 -21.78
N MET A 109 -9.94 -1.22 -22.38
CA MET A 109 -11.02 -0.92 -23.32
C MET A 109 -11.03 -1.91 -24.48
N LYS A 110 -9.86 -2.14 -25.10
CA LYS A 110 -9.71 -3.05 -26.23
C LYS A 110 -9.98 -4.51 -25.84
N ALA A 111 -9.43 -4.95 -24.71
CA ALA A 111 -9.55 -6.34 -24.24
C ALA A 111 -10.98 -6.72 -23.83
N ARG A 112 -11.77 -5.76 -23.33
CA ARG A 112 -13.12 -6.00 -22.80
C ARG A 112 -14.25 -5.42 -23.65
N GLY A 113 -13.94 -4.67 -24.70
CA GLY A 113 -14.96 -4.00 -25.52
C GLY A 113 -15.74 -2.91 -24.78
N LEU A 114 -15.11 -2.24 -23.81
CA LEU A 114 -15.74 -1.25 -22.95
C LEU A 114 -15.36 0.17 -23.34
N THR A 115 -16.22 1.13 -23.04
CA THR A 115 -15.90 2.56 -23.13
C THR A 115 -14.92 2.95 -22.02
N ARG A 116 -14.25 4.11 -22.14
CA ARG A 116 -13.36 4.66 -21.13
C ARG A 116 -14.07 4.80 -19.76
N ASP A 117 -15.29 5.32 -19.76
CA ASP A 117 -16.05 5.54 -18.52
C ASP A 117 -16.44 4.22 -17.86
N GLN A 118 -16.78 3.19 -18.64
CA GLN A 118 -17.06 1.85 -18.13
C GLN A 118 -15.78 1.22 -17.54
N VAL A 119 -14.63 1.36 -18.18
CA VAL A 119 -13.34 0.87 -17.62
C VAL A 119 -13.05 1.55 -16.29
N ILE A 120 -13.23 2.87 -16.21
CA ILE A 120 -12.98 3.62 -14.99
C ILE A 120 -13.95 3.21 -13.87
N ASN A 121 -15.26 3.28 -14.12
CA ASN A 121 -16.26 3.13 -13.07
C ASN A 121 -16.57 1.68 -12.69
N ASP A 122 -16.60 0.77 -13.70
CA ASP A 122 -17.09 -0.59 -13.52
C ASP A 122 -15.95 -1.62 -13.39
N VAL A 123 -14.70 -1.23 -13.75
CA VAL A 123 -13.53 -2.09 -13.62
C VAL A 123 -12.57 -1.55 -12.57
N LEU A 124 -11.99 -0.36 -12.79
CA LEU A 124 -10.97 0.16 -11.89
C LEU A 124 -11.55 0.62 -10.55
N LEU A 125 -12.61 1.42 -10.57
CA LEU A 125 -13.26 1.94 -9.38
C LEU A 125 -14.48 1.11 -8.92
N ALA A 126 -14.63 -0.13 -9.42
CA ALA A 126 -15.78 -0.98 -9.11
C ALA A 126 -16.05 -1.07 -7.60
N ASN A 127 -15.01 -1.36 -6.82
CA ASN A 127 -15.07 -1.54 -5.37
C ASN A 127 -14.76 -0.26 -4.56
N GLN A 128 -14.58 0.88 -5.22
CA GLN A 128 -14.33 2.16 -4.55
C GLN A 128 -15.60 3.01 -4.53
N PRO A 129 -16.35 3.07 -3.41
CA PRO A 129 -17.67 3.70 -3.34
C PRO A 129 -17.68 5.16 -3.79
N GLN A 130 -16.62 5.90 -3.50
CA GLN A 130 -16.50 7.30 -3.88
C GLN A 130 -16.43 7.52 -5.41
N LYS A 131 -16.13 6.47 -6.20
CA LYS A 131 -15.97 6.53 -7.66
C LYS A 131 -15.03 7.63 -8.15
N LYS A 132 -13.99 7.91 -7.37
CA LYS A 132 -12.94 8.89 -7.68
C LYS A 132 -11.58 8.27 -7.38
N PHE A 133 -10.63 8.48 -8.26
CA PHE A 133 -9.24 8.11 -7.98
C PHE A 133 -8.68 8.94 -6.84
N VAL A 134 -7.91 8.29 -5.97
CA VAL A 134 -7.07 8.99 -5.01
C VAL A 134 -6.00 9.78 -5.77
N GLN A 135 -5.71 10.99 -5.35
CA GLN A 135 -4.67 11.82 -5.93
C GLN A 135 -3.36 11.66 -5.15
N VAL A 136 -2.23 11.78 -5.84
CA VAL A 136 -0.90 11.65 -5.24
C VAL A 136 -0.70 12.67 -4.11
N GLU A 137 -1.24 13.88 -4.29
CA GLU A 137 -1.18 14.97 -3.32
C GLU A 137 -1.90 14.63 -2.01
N GLN A 138 -2.96 13.83 -2.04
CA GLN A 138 -3.67 13.37 -0.84
C GLN A 138 -2.79 12.43 -0.01
N LEU A 139 -2.06 11.52 -0.68
CA LEU A 139 -1.12 10.63 -0.02
C LEU A 139 0.08 11.40 0.54
N ALA A 140 0.61 12.35 -0.23
CA ALA A 140 1.72 13.20 0.19
C ALA A 140 1.35 14.05 1.40
N ALA A 141 0.15 14.65 1.43
CA ALA A 141 -0.34 15.42 2.56
C ALA A 141 -0.43 14.58 3.84
N LEU A 142 -0.95 13.33 3.73
CA LEU A 142 -0.98 12.41 4.87
C LEU A 142 0.43 12.02 5.34
N ALA A 143 1.35 11.72 4.41
CA ALA A 143 2.73 11.39 4.75
C ALA A 143 3.42 12.55 5.47
N VAL A 144 3.26 13.78 4.99
CA VAL A 144 3.78 14.98 5.65
C VAL A 144 3.17 15.18 7.03
N PHE A 145 1.85 14.98 7.19
CA PHE A 145 1.19 15.05 8.49
C PHE A 145 1.77 14.03 9.48
N LEU A 146 1.97 12.78 9.05
CA LEU A 146 2.54 11.73 9.90
C LEU A 146 3.99 12.01 10.33
N CYS A 147 4.69 12.92 9.67
CA CYS A 147 6.03 13.36 10.07
C CYS A 147 6.01 14.47 11.13
N ARG A 148 4.88 15.09 11.41
CA ARG A 148 4.74 16.19 12.38
C ARG A 148 4.67 15.66 13.82
N GLU A 149 4.92 16.57 14.78
CA GLU A 149 4.83 16.23 16.20
C GLU A 149 3.39 15.94 16.65
N GLU A 150 2.41 16.60 16.03
CA GLU A 150 0.98 16.38 16.29
C GLU A 150 0.51 14.95 15.97
N ALA A 151 1.29 14.23 15.13
CA ALA A 151 1.04 12.82 14.81
C ALA A 151 1.87 11.84 15.67
N SER A 152 2.58 12.31 16.71
CA SER A 152 3.49 11.47 17.51
C SER A 152 2.82 10.30 18.23
N ALA A 153 1.52 10.38 18.48
CA ALA A 153 0.72 9.28 19.05
C ALA A 153 0.15 8.32 17.99
N ILE A 154 0.34 8.59 16.69
CA ILE A 154 -0.13 7.73 15.59
C ILE A 154 1.00 6.78 15.22
N THR A 155 0.92 5.53 15.68
CA THR A 155 1.91 4.48 15.40
C THR A 155 1.24 3.11 15.31
N GLY A 156 1.81 2.21 14.50
CA GLY A 156 1.32 0.85 14.30
C GLY A 156 0.03 0.75 13.50
N THR A 157 -0.42 1.83 12.85
CA THR A 157 -1.71 1.86 12.17
C THR A 157 -1.60 1.73 10.65
N ASN A 158 -2.68 1.20 10.06
CA ASN A 158 -2.91 1.17 8.62
C ASN A 158 -3.94 2.27 8.30
N LEU A 159 -3.50 3.31 7.60
CA LEU A 159 -4.30 4.49 7.29
C LEU A 159 -4.87 4.36 5.87
N SER A 160 -6.15 4.06 5.77
CA SER A 160 -6.84 3.94 4.48
C SER A 160 -7.04 5.31 3.83
N VAL A 161 -6.65 5.41 2.56
CA VAL A 161 -6.96 6.52 1.65
C VAL A 161 -7.48 5.89 0.38
N ASP A 162 -8.70 5.33 0.42
CA ASP A 162 -9.19 4.36 -0.55
C ASP A 162 -10.61 4.62 -1.05
N GLY A 163 -11.16 5.80 -0.75
CA GLY A 163 -12.51 6.19 -1.18
C GLY A 163 -13.61 5.27 -0.65
N GLY A 164 -13.38 4.64 0.52
CA GLY A 164 -14.33 3.79 1.21
C GLY A 164 -14.26 2.30 0.82
N TRP A 165 -13.26 1.87 0.05
CA TRP A 165 -13.14 0.46 -0.36
C TRP A 165 -13.11 -0.50 0.85
N THR A 166 -12.34 -0.18 1.87
CA THR A 166 -12.18 -1.05 3.05
C THR A 166 -13.20 -0.81 4.17
N ALA A 167 -14.20 0.02 3.93
CA ALA A 167 -15.25 0.34 4.91
C ALA A 167 -16.47 -0.59 4.80
N GLN A 168 -16.46 -1.58 3.91
CA GLN A 168 -17.58 -2.50 3.62
C GLN A 168 -17.14 -3.96 3.72
#